data_be52f00fba644ee5269f84b0ce58dcad
#
_entry.id   be52f00fba644ee5269f84b0ce58dcad
#
_cell.length_a   1.000
_cell.length_b   1.000
_cell.length_c   1.000
_cell.angle_alpha   90.00
_cell.angle_beta   90.00
_cell.angle_gamma   90.00
#
_symmetry.space_group_name_H-M   'P 1'
#
loop_
_entity.id
_entity.type
_entity.pdbx_description
1 polymer ?
#
loop_
_entity_poly.entity_id
_entity_poly.type
_entity_poly.pdbx_seq_one_letter_code
_entity_poly.pdbx_strand_id
1 'polypeptide(L)'
;MMKRKTAVIFGIIIAAQLCLTPYAGVKVQAAELEEGQMFEDSSEDSETFGDVSIPDTQSAEKTEENEFGDDDGFSDGDVETFSAEDADQSCENMQELVLNVQDGEDITVKLNTLLAQARDKATDEKQCKVIVPPGNYTLTGTLHMYSNIYLYAEGATITKTSPRKEILLRLGDTQKSAGGYEGYRNITIDGGIWDSNYECVEDKGGPGGFVGFRIGHATNVTVKNVTFLNNLKSHFLELAGVKNAEITGCTFRGYWKEFTGGGQECIQLDACMPRIFPGYLPYDGSVCENIVIKDNTFEDVFAGIGSHSMMFDKPYKNITISNNRFNNLKKRAIWCLNYQDTVVTGNTMTNVGGLFIPEMHILSAVRKYLRREISTQRIF
;
A
#
# COMPACT_ATOMS: atom_id res chain seq x y z
N MET A 1 23.36 -18.04 34.57
CA MET A 1 22.89 -17.02 33.62
C MET A 1 22.44 -17.59 32.28
N MET A 2 22.37 -18.92 32.12
CA MET A 2 22.01 -19.62 30.86
C MET A 2 20.56 -20.14 30.78
N LYS A 3 19.77 -20.03 31.86
CA LYS A 3 18.39 -20.57 31.89
C LYS A 3 17.28 -19.61 31.44
N ARG A 4 17.56 -18.31 31.25
CA ARG A 4 16.53 -17.34 30.82
C ARG A 4 16.41 -17.17 29.30
N LYS A 5 17.48 -17.46 28.52
CA LYS A 5 17.44 -17.32 27.08
C LYS A 5 16.67 -18.45 26.35
N THR A 6 16.63 -19.64 26.95
CA THR A 6 15.91 -20.79 26.40
C THR A 6 14.39 -20.67 26.56
N ALA A 7 13.91 -19.95 27.55
CA ALA A 7 12.47 -19.78 27.77
C ALA A 7 11.80 -18.82 26.79
N VAL A 8 12.54 -17.83 26.28
CA VAL A 8 12.01 -16.86 25.30
C VAL A 8 11.86 -17.49 23.92
N ILE A 9 12.81 -18.36 23.51
CA ILE A 9 12.74 -19.07 22.23
C ILE A 9 11.60 -20.10 22.23
N PHE A 10 11.36 -20.77 23.39
CA PHE A 10 10.23 -21.71 23.52
C PHE A 10 8.87 -20.99 23.55
N GLY A 11 8.79 -19.78 24.10
CA GLY A 11 7.57 -18.97 24.10
C GLY A 11 7.13 -18.54 22.70
N ILE A 12 8.07 -18.19 21.84
CA ILE A 12 7.80 -17.78 20.45
C ILE A 12 7.38 -18.98 19.60
N ILE A 13 7.98 -20.16 19.80
CA ILE A 13 7.61 -21.40 19.07
C ILE A 13 6.24 -21.92 19.54
N ILE A 14 5.89 -21.82 20.82
CA ILE A 14 4.57 -22.23 21.33
C ILE A 14 3.47 -21.25 20.88
N ALA A 15 3.73 -19.95 20.81
CA ALA A 15 2.78 -18.99 20.25
C ALA A 15 2.52 -19.24 18.74
N ALA A 16 3.54 -19.61 18.00
CA ALA A 16 3.40 -19.98 16.57
C ALA A 16 2.65 -21.32 16.38
N GLN A 17 2.76 -22.28 17.30
CA GLN A 17 2.06 -23.56 17.23
C GLN A 17 0.61 -23.53 17.75
N LEU A 18 0.26 -22.63 18.67
CA LEU A 18 -1.12 -22.45 19.13
C LEU A 18 -2.00 -21.64 18.17
N CYS A 19 -1.41 -20.95 17.20
CA CYS A 19 -2.13 -20.27 16.10
C CYS A 19 -2.42 -21.16 14.90
N LEU A 20 -2.06 -22.47 14.93
CA LEU A 20 -2.28 -23.43 13.86
C LEU A 20 -3.57 -24.24 14.01
N THR A 21 -4.69 -23.58 14.33
CA THR A 21 -6.01 -24.15 14.04
C THR A 21 -6.57 -23.52 12.77
N PRO A 22 -7.38 -24.24 11.96
CA PRO A 22 -7.54 -23.95 10.55
C PRO A 22 -8.41 -22.72 10.27
N TYR A 23 -7.79 -21.56 10.25
CA TYR A 23 -8.31 -20.40 9.55
C TYR A 23 -7.30 -20.06 8.46
N ALA A 24 -7.72 -20.25 7.23
CA ALA A 24 -6.96 -19.97 6.02
C ALA A 24 -6.33 -18.59 6.07
N GLY A 25 -4.97 -18.51 5.93
CA GLY A 25 -4.66 -17.25 5.55
C GLY A 25 -3.28 -16.70 5.48
N VAL A 26 -2.37 -16.93 6.36
CA VAL A 26 -1.01 -16.38 6.20
C VAL A 26 0.00 -17.53 6.17
N LYS A 27 0.61 -17.75 5.00
CA LYS A 27 1.75 -18.66 4.88
C LYS A 27 3.04 -17.85 4.97
N VAL A 28 3.83 -18.09 6.03
CA VAL A 28 5.14 -17.47 6.20
C VAL A 28 6.19 -18.55 5.95
N GLN A 29 7.03 -18.33 4.96
CA GLN A 29 8.26 -19.10 4.77
C GLN A 29 9.40 -18.34 5.43
N ALA A 30 10.31 -19.05 6.13
CA ALA A 30 11.38 -18.44 6.91
C ALA A 30 12.14 -17.39 6.09
N ALA A 31 12.28 -16.19 6.66
CA ALA A 31 13.17 -15.17 6.12
C ALA A 31 14.62 -15.53 6.47
N GLU A 32 15.54 -15.38 5.54
CA GLU A 32 16.97 -15.46 5.84
C GLU A 32 17.36 -14.18 6.58
N LEU A 33 17.86 -14.37 7.82
CA LEU A 33 18.42 -13.32 8.65
C LEU A 33 19.92 -13.29 8.43
N GLU A 34 20.45 -12.20 7.89
CA GLU A 34 21.89 -11.91 8.00
C GLU A 34 22.19 -11.42 9.42
N GLU A 35 23.23 -11.99 10.07
CA GLU A 35 23.63 -11.63 11.42
C GLU A 35 24.07 -10.16 11.51
N GLY A 36 23.14 -9.29 11.92
CA GLY A 36 23.38 -7.92 12.32
C GLY A 36 22.86 -7.69 13.74
N GLN A 37 23.54 -6.85 14.51
CA GLN A 37 23.24 -6.59 15.92
C GLN A 37 21.77 -6.16 16.11
N MET A 38 21.01 -6.90 16.91
CA MET A 38 19.69 -6.49 17.38
C MET A 38 19.83 -5.40 18.46
N PHE A 39 19.19 -4.27 18.27
CA PHE A 39 18.99 -3.29 19.34
C PHE A 39 17.86 -3.73 20.28
N GLU A 40 18.08 -3.60 21.58
CA GLU A 40 17.04 -3.84 22.59
C GLU A 40 15.97 -2.73 22.50
N ASP A 41 14.72 -3.16 22.36
CA ASP A 41 13.55 -2.27 22.36
C ASP A 41 13.31 -1.73 23.79
N SER A 42 13.55 -0.45 23.99
CA SER A 42 13.21 0.28 25.20
C SER A 42 12.32 1.46 24.83
N SER A 43 11.03 1.23 24.62
CA SER A 43 10.03 2.27 24.81
C SER A 43 8.62 1.68 24.77
N GLU A 44 7.89 1.88 25.84
CA GLU A 44 6.45 1.80 25.95
C GLU A 44 5.84 2.97 25.16
N ASP A 45 5.54 2.78 23.87
CA ASP A 45 4.69 3.70 23.14
C ASP A 45 3.27 3.11 23.09
N SER A 46 2.45 3.50 24.08
CA SER A 46 1.00 3.32 24.02
C SER A 46 0.42 4.31 22.99
N GLU A 47 0.27 3.88 21.75
CA GLU A 47 -0.54 4.60 20.79
C GLU A 47 -2.02 4.53 21.23
N THR A 48 -2.54 5.63 21.78
CA THR A 48 -3.96 5.79 22.06
C THR A 48 -4.71 5.91 20.74
N PHE A 49 -5.41 4.84 20.37
CA PHE A 49 -6.41 4.89 19.31
C PHE A 49 -7.53 5.85 19.71
N GLY A 50 -7.71 6.92 18.96
CA GLY A 50 -8.81 7.83 19.17
C GLY A 50 -10.16 7.13 19.01
N ASP A 51 -11.02 7.33 20.01
CA ASP A 51 -12.39 6.82 20.06
C ASP A 51 -13.16 7.22 18.80
N VAL A 52 -13.52 6.23 17.97
CA VAL A 52 -14.41 6.41 16.83
C VAL A 52 -15.83 6.23 17.31
N SER A 53 -16.54 7.33 17.57
CA SER A 53 -17.97 7.36 17.81
C SER A 53 -18.72 6.94 16.53
N ILE A 54 -19.47 5.85 16.65
CA ILE A 54 -20.38 5.33 15.62
C ILE A 54 -21.66 6.18 15.64
N PRO A 55 -22.18 6.68 14.51
CA PRO A 55 -23.49 7.27 14.46
C PRO A 55 -24.57 6.19 14.53
N ASP A 56 -25.53 6.37 15.42
CA ASP A 56 -26.77 5.58 15.53
C ASP A 56 -27.56 5.67 14.22
N THR A 57 -27.80 4.55 13.56
CA THR A 57 -28.87 4.41 12.57
C THR A 57 -29.97 3.54 13.10
N GLN A 58 -31.15 4.15 13.24
CA GLN A 58 -32.41 3.50 13.61
C GLN A 58 -32.92 2.56 12.50
N SER A 59 -33.34 1.42 12.98
CA SER A 59 -34.42 0.51 12.56
C SER A 59 -34.95 0.45 11.12
N ALA A 60 -34.95 -0.76 10.55
CA ALA A 60 -36.12 -1.34 9.91
C ALA A 60 -36.06 -2.88 9.91
N GLU A 61 -37.15 -3.47 10.43
CA GLU A 61 -37.44 -4.89 10.43
C GLU A 61 -37.69 -5.45 9.01
N LYS A 62 -37.34 -6.69 8.70
CA LYS A 62 -38.22 -7.85 8.56
C LYS A 62 -37.49 -9.10 8.07
N THR A 63 -37.81 -10.15 8.73
CA THR A 63 -37.62 -11.59 8.51
C THR A 63 -37.87 -12.08 7.08
N GLU A 64 -37.02 -12.99 6.60
CA GLU A 64 -37.44 -14.23 5.93
C GLU A 64 -36.33 -15.29 6.11
N GLU A 65 -36.75 -16.44 6.65
CA GLU A 65 -35.98 -17.68 6.76
C GLU A 65 -35.89 -18.32 5.37
N ASN A 66 -34.70 -18.77 4.97
CA ASN A 66 -34.56 -19.80 3.94
C ASN A 66 -33.44 -20.78 4.31
N GLU A 67 -33.80 -22.03 4.16
CA GLU A 67 -33.07 -23.25 4.50
C GLU A 67 -31.74 -23.35 3.77
N PHE A 68 -30.72 -23.76 4.50
CA PHE A 68 -29.43 -24.18 3.96
C PHE A 68 -29.48 -25.60 3.46
N GLY A 69 -29.29 -25.81 2.17
CA GLY A 69 -28.93 -27.08 1.58
C GLY A 69 -27.40 -27.22 1.51
N ASP A 70 -26.90 -28.28 2.10
CA ASP A 70 -25.51 -28.72 1.96
C ASP A 70 -25.25 -29.17 0.51
N ASP A 71 -24.30 -28.54 -0.16
CA ASP A 71 -23.70 -29.10 -1.38
C ASP A 71 -22.17 -28.90 -1.35
N ASP A 72 -21.49 -29.99 -1.03
CA ASP A 72 -20.03 -30.10 -1.04
C ASP A 72 -19.52 -30.25 -2.49
N GLY A 73 -19.11 -29.16 -3.09
CA GLY A 73 -18.48 -29.18 -4.41
C GLY A 73 -17.30 -28.19 -4.49
N PHE A 74 -16.14 -28.57 -3.93
CA PHE A 74 -14.89 -27.89 -4.24
C PHE A 74 -14.44 -28.25 -5.66
N SER A 75 -14.65 -27.37 -6.61
CA SER A 75 -13.94 -27.39 -7.87
C SER A 75 -12.69 -26.53 -7.77
N ASP A 76 -11.54 -27.08 -8.06
CA ASP A 76 -10.28 -26.35 -8.29
C ASP A 76 -10.53 -25.30 -9.37
N GLY A 77 -10.68 -24.05 -8.95
CA GLY A 77 -10.71 -22.89 -9.85
C GLY A 77 -9.29 -22.59 -10.30
N ASP A 78 -9.07 -22.67 -11.59
CA ASP A 78 -7.82 -22.32 -12.26
C ASP A 78 -7.33 -20.95 -11.81
N VAL A 79 -6.18 -20.91 -11.15
CA VAL A 79 -5.41 -19.69 -10.93
C VAL A 79 -4.82 -19.32 -12.28
N GLU A 80 -5.43 -18.38 -12.98
CA GLU A 80 -4.81 -17.79 -14.17
C GLU A 80 -3.51 -17.11 -13.75
N THR A 81 -2.41 -17.77 -13.99
CA THR A 81 -1.07 -17.18 -13.88
C THR A 81 -0.85 -16.31 -15.10
N PHE A 82 -0.82 -14.99 -14.91
CA PHE A 82 -0.33 -14.08 -15.94
C PHE A 82 1.11 -14.46 -16.28
N SER A 83 1.33 -14.92 -17.49
CA SER A 83 2.67 -15.22 -17.99
C SER A 83 3.40 -13.93 -18.37
N ALA A 84 4.70 -13.89 -18.18
CA ALA A 84 5.54 -12.75 -18.59
C ALA A 84 5.50 -12.49 -20.12
N GLU A 85 5.03 -13.45 -20.90
CA GLU A 85 4.88 -13.34 -22.36
C GLU A 85 3.68 -12.49 -22.77
N ASP A 86 2.60 -12.41 -21.94
CA ASP A 86 1.45 -11.56 -22.23
C ASP A 86 1.74 -10.07 -22.01
N ALA A 87 2.74 -9.74 -21.17
CA ALA A 87 3.14 -8.36 -20.93
C ALA A 87 3.94 -7.74 -22.09
N ASP A 88 4.64 -8.54 -22.86
CA ASP A 88 5.50 -8.04 -23.96
C ASP A 88 4.71 -7.79 -25.25
N GLN A 89 3.63 -8.53 -25.51
CA GLN A 89 2.78 -8.32 -26.68
C GLN A 89 1.89 -7.06 -26.60
N SER A 90 1.62 -6.55 -25.42
CA SER A 90 0.80 -5.34 -25.23
C SER A 90 1.53 -4.04 -25.60
N CYS A 91 2.86 -4.05 -25.69
CA CYS A 91 3.68 -2.86 -25.97
C CYS A 91 3.70 -2.46 -27.46
N GLU A 92 3.43 -3.35 -28.39
CA GLU A 92 3.60 -3.06 -29.82
C GLU A 92 2.55 -2.13 -30.46
N ASN A 93 1.45 -1.80 -29.76
CA ASN A 93 0.34 -1.01 -30.31
C ASN A 93 -0.04 0.24 -29.51
N MET A 94 0.80 0.68 -28.56
CA MET A 94 0.50 1.89 -27.78
C MET A 94 0.71 3.15 -28.62
N GLN A 95 -0.17 4.15 -28.44
CA GLN A 95 0.10 5.49 -28.94
C GLN A 95 1.09 6.19 -28.03
N GLU A 96 2.24 6.60 -28.56
CA GLU A 96 3.25 7.32 -27.79
C GLU A 96 3.07 8.84 -27.87
N LEU A 97 3.20 9.50 -26.73
CA LEU A 97 3.27 10.93 -26.55
C LEU A 97 4.54 11.28 -25.78
N VAL A 98 5.45 12.00 -26.41
CA VAL A 98 6.73 12.39 -25.80
C VAL A 98 6.65 13.80 -25.26
N LEU A 99 7.03 13.98 -23.99
CA LEU A 99 7.10 15.28 -23.36
C LEU A 99 8.21 16.14 -23.96
N ASN A 100 7.87 17.30 -24.49
CA ASN A 100 8.83 18.24 -25.07
C ASN A 100 9.31 19.24 -24.00
N VAL A 101 10.44 18.95 -23.40
CA VAL A 101 11.03 19.69 -22.26
C VAL A 101 12.54 19.76 -22.36
N GLN A 102 13.14 20.71 -21.65
CA GLN A 102 14.58 20.85 -21.49
C GLN A 102 15.02 20.44 -20.08
N ASP A 103 16.27 20.06 -19.95
CA ASP A 103 16.87 19.76 -18.65
C ASP A 103 16.76 20.96 -17.70
N GLY A 104 16.39 20.72 -16.44
CA GLY A 104 16.16 21.74 -15.41
C GLY A 104 14.75 22.39 -15.45
N GLU A 105 13.90 22.06 -16.40
CA GLU A 105 12.57 22.69 -16.53
C GLU A 105 11.58 22.20 -15.47
N ASP A 106 10.65 23.10 -15.07
CA ASP A 106 9.45 22.69 -14.35
C ASP A 106 8.44 22.06 -15.33
N ILE A 107 8.25 20.76 -15.17
CA ILE A 107 7.39 19.98 -16.06
C ILE A 107 5.93 19.90 -15.64
N THR A 108 5.54 20.49 -14.51
CA THR A 108 4.22 20.33 -13.91
C THR A 108 3.08 20.60 -14.88
N VAL A 109 3.08 21.76 -15.53
CA VAL A 109 2.00 22.15 -16.46
C VAL A 109 2.06 21.34 -17.76
N LYS A 110 3.26 21.18 -18.33
CA LYS A 110 3.43 20.48 -19.60
C LYS A 110 3.08 19.00 -19.47
N LEU A 111 3.52 18.33 -18.39
CA LEU A 111 3.23 16.92 -18.18
C LEU A 111 1.74 16.71 -17.86
N ASN A 112 1.11 17.55 -17.05
CA ASN A 112 -0.34 17.50 -16.83
C ASN A 112 -1.14 17.69 -18.13
N THR A 113 -0.72 18.60 -18.99
CA THR A 113 -1.33 18.79 -20.30
C THR A 113 -1.20 17.54 -21.17
N LEU A 114 -0.02 16.92 -21.17
CA LEU A 114 0.24 15.72 -21.95
C LEU A 114 -0.55 14.51 -21.41
N LEU A 115 -0.64 14.35 -20.08
CA LEU A 115 -1.47 13.33 -19.43
C LEU A 115 -2.96 13.50 -19.74
N ALA A 116 -3.47 14.74 -19.80
CA ALA A 116 -4.84 15.02 -20.22
C ALA A 116 -5.07 14.67 -21.70
N GLN A 117 -4.11 14.98 -22.58
CA GLN A 117 -4.17 14.55 -23.98
C GLN A 117 -4.14 13.03 -24.14
N ALA A 118 -3.35 12.34 -23.31
CA ALA A 118 -3.30 10.88 -23.28
C ALA A 118 -4.66 10.29 -22.85
N ARG A 119 -5.28 10.84 -21.79
CA ARG A 119 -6.64 10.47 -21.35
C ARG A 119 -7.65 10.52 -22.50
N ASP A 120 -7.63 11.60 -23.28
CA ASP A 120 -8.59 11.84 -24.35
C ASP A 120 -8.38 10.90 -25.57
N LYS A 121 -7.23 10.25 -25.66
CA LYS A 121 -6.86 9.33 -26.74
C LYS A 121 -6.87 7.86 -26.36
N ALA A 122 -6.66 7.55 -25.08
CA ALA A 122 -6.56 6.20 -24.61
C ALA A 122 -7.93 5.52 -24.49
N THR A 123 -7.99 4.22 -24.79
CA THR A 123 -9.15 3.35 -24.57
C THR A 123 -8.71 2.09 -23.84
N ASP A 124 -9.65 1.24 -23.45
CA ASP A 124 -9.33 -0.03 -22.78
C ASP A 124 -8.55 -0.98 -23.70
N GLU A 125 -8.80 -0.91 -25.00
CA GLU A 125 -8.13 -1.72 -26.02
C GLU A 125 -6.79 -1.11 -26.47
N LYS A 126 -6.60 0.19 -26.24
CA LYS A 126 -5.42 0.91 -26.70
C LYS A 126 -4.94 1.90 -25.66
N GLN A 127 -3.94 1.51 -24.89
CA GLN A 127 -3.30 2.39 -23.93
C GLN A 127 -2.49 3.49 -24.63
N CYS A 128 -2.27 4.59 -23.93
CA CYS A 128 -1.40 5.68 -24.37
C CYS A 128 -0.13 5.73 -23.51
N LYS A 129 1.04 5.63 -24.14
CA LYS A 129 2.33 5.75 -23.45
C LYS A 129 2.79 7.20 -23.45
N VAL A 130 2.92 7.76 -22.27
CA VAL A 130 3.47 9.11 -22.04
C VAL A 130 4.94 8.95 -21.63
N ILE A 131 5.84 9.53 -22.42
CA ILE A 131 7.28 9.41 -22.21
C ILE A 131 7.83 10.73 -21.66
N VAL A 132 8.43 10.66 -20.47
CA VAL A 132 9.30 11.72 -19.93
C VAL A 132 10.72 11.38 -20.35
N PRO A 133 11.39 12.19 -21.18
CA PRO A 133 12.74 11.90 -21.63
C PRO A 133 13.74 11.85 -20.47
N PRO A 134 14.89 11.18 -20.61
CA PRO A 134 15.98 11.30 -19.65
C PRO A 134 16.39 12.75 -19.42
N GLY A 135 16.63 13.13 -18.16
CA GLY A 135 17.00 14.49 -17.76
C GLY A 135 16.62 14.80 -16.33
N ASN A 136 16.89 16.01 -15.86
CA ASN A 136 16.55 16.50 -14.52
C ASN A 136 15.44 17.52 -14.63
N TYR A 137 14.38 17.32 -13.90
CA TYR A 137 13.16 18.15 -13.97
C TYR A 137 12.67 18.52 -12.58
N THR A 138 11.88 19.57 -12.50
CA THR A 138 11.24 19.97 -11.25
C THR A 138 9.71 19.87 -11.33
N LEU A 139 9.09 19.73 -10.15
CA LEU A 139 7.64 19.79 -9.96
C LEU A 139 7.29 20.85 -8.93
N THR A 140 6.42 21.79 -9.32
CA THR A 140 5.83 22.79 -8.44
C THR A 140 4.39 22.50 -8.05
N GLY A 141 3.82 21.38 -8.49
CA GLY A 141 2.45 20.97 -8.19
C GLY A 141 2.20 19.49 -8.45
N THR A 142 0.97 19.06 -8.21
CA THR A 142 0.54 17.67 -8.36
C THR A 142 0.35 17.26 -9.83
N LEU A 143 0.81 16.07 -10.18
CA LEU A 143 0.51 15.42 -11.45
C LEU A 143 -0.79 14.61 -11.35
N HIS A 144 -1.60 14.67 -12.39
CA HIS A 144 -2.88 13.98 -12.51
C HIS A 144 -2.82 12.90 -13.59
N MET A 145 -2.90 11.65 -13.17
CA MET A 145 -2.86 10.51 -14.06
C MET A 145 -4.27 9.91 -14.25
N TYR A 146 -4.51 9.27 -15.38
CA TYR A 146 -5.83 8.78 -15.75
C TYR A 146 -5.77 7.32 -16.22
N SER A 147 -6.93 6.71 -16.45
CA SER A 147 -7.03 5.33 -16.96
C SER A 147 -6.33 5.14 -18.29
N ASN A 148 -5.85 3.93 -18.53
CA ASN A 148 -5.26 3.49 -19.79
C ASN A 148 -3.98 4.26 -20.18
N ILE A 149 -3.22 4.74 -19.18
CA ILE A 149 -1.97 5.46 -19.41
C ILE A 149 -0.79 4.64 -18.87
N TYR A 150 0.24 4.54 -19.70
CA TYR A 150 1.57 4.08 -19.34
C TYR A 150 2.51 5.29 -19.26
N LEU A 151 2.86 5.71 -18.04
CA LEU A 151 3.85 6.77 -17.79
C LEU A 151 5.24 6.15 -17.71
N TYR A 152 6.09 6.45 -18.69
CA TYR A 152 7.45 5.98 -18.77
C TYR A 152 8.43 7.12 -18.52
N ALA A 153 9.28 6.98 -17.50
CA ALA A 153 10.20 8.04 -17.05
C ALA A 153 11.63 7.53 -16.80
N GLU A 154 12.04 6.44 -17.44
CA GLU A 154 13.40 5.91 -17.27
C GLU A 154 14.46 6.94 -17.62
N GLY A 155 15.47 7.10 -16.75
CA GLY A 155 16.53 8.09 -16.90
C GLY A 155 16.14 9.52 -16.53
N ALA A 156 14.87 9.77 -16.19
CA ALA A 156 14.43 11.07 -15.68
C ALA A 156 14.59 11.15 -14.15
N THR A 157 15.06 12.29 -13.65
CA THR A 157 15.01 12.69 -12.23
C THR A 157 14.01 13.82 -12.09
N ILE A 158 12.97 13.60 -11.28
CA ILE A 158 11.85 14.52 -11.09
C ILE A 158 11.81 14.93 -9.63
N THR A 159 12.20 16.18 -9.34
CA THR A 159 12.37 16.70 -7.99
C THR A 159 11.28 17.71 -7.64
N LYS A 160 10.58 17.46 -6.53
CA LYS A 160 9.64 18.43 -5.99
C LYS A 160 10.36 19.70 -5.53
N THR A 161 9.83 20.87 -5.93
CA THR A 161 10.34 22.18 -5.51
C THR A 161 9.27 23.08 -4.88
N SER A 162 8.02 22.63 -4.86
CA SER A 162 6.95 23.35 -4.15
C SER A 162 7.21 23.38 -2.63
N PRO A 163 7.11 24.53 -1.97
CA PRO A 163 7.25 24.64 -0.52
C PRO A 163 6.07 24.05 0.27
N ARG A 164 5.03 23.61 -0.41
CA ARG A 164 3.82 23.07 0.19
C ARG A 164 3.88 21.53 0.30
N LYS A 165 3.03 20.99 1.16
CA LYS A 165 2.86 19.53 1.34
C LYS A 165 1.86 18.98 0.31
N GLU A 166 2.25 18.91 -0.93
CA GLU A 166 1.42 18.45 -2.06
C GLU A 166 1.81 17.02 -2.48
N ILE A 167 0.81 16.25 -2.89
CA ILE A 167 1.00 14.93 -3.50
C ILE A 167 1.76 15.11 -4.82
N LEU A 168 2.76 14.27 -5.09
CA LEU A 168 3.51 14.35 -6.35
C LEU A 168 2.64 13.89 -7.53
N LEU A 169 2.00 12.72 -7.39
CA LEU A 169 1.13 12.16 -8.43
C LEU A 169 -0.12 11.55 -7.79
N ARG A 170 -1.26 11.82 -8.39
CA ARG A 170 -2.53 11.18 -8.03
C ARG A 170 -3.32 10.77 -9.25
N LEU A 171 -4.30 9.87 -9.06
CA LEU A 171 -5.28 9.59 -10.11
C LEU A 171 -6.36 10.65 -10.14
N GLY A 172 -6.68 11.11 -11.37
CA GLY A 172 -7.71 12.10 -11.62
C GLY A 172 -7.40 13.50 -11.12
N ASP A 173 -8.11 14.46 -11.66
CA ASP A 173 -8.03 15.89 -11.35
C ASP A 173 -9.18 16.38 -10.44
N THR A 174 -10.12 15.49 -10.12
CA THR A 174 -11.24 15.74 -9.21
C THR A 174 -11.19 14.82 -7.99
N GLN A 175 -12.03 15.10 -6.99
CA GLN A 175 -12.19 14.24 -5.83
C GLN A 175 -13.17 13.08 -6.07
N LYS A 176 -13.93 13.09 -7.17
CA LYS A 176 -14.97 12.11 -7.45
C LYS A 176 -14.46 11.03 -8.41
N SER A 177 -14.77 9.79 -8.08
CA SER A 177 -14.56 8.64 -8.95
C SER A 177 -15.79 7.73 -8.93
N ALA A 178 -15.76 6.63 -9.66
CA ALA A 178 -16.84 5.66 -9.67
C ALA A 178 -16.97 4.84 -8.37
N GLY A 179 -15.98 4.88 -7.50
CA GLY A 179 -15.93 4.07 -6.28
C GLY A 179 -15.55 2.62 -6.54
N GLY A 180 -15.47 1.81 -5.48
CA GLY A 180 -15.02 0.43 -5.60
C GLY A 180 -13.67 0.33 -6.27
N TYR A 181 -13.59 -0.48 -7.31
CA TYR A 181 -12.41 -0.64 -8.19
C TYR A 181 -12.62 -0.06 -9.59
N GLU A 182 -13.72 0.69 -9.79
CA GLU A 182 -14.20 1.12 -11.12
C GLU A 182 -13.79 2.57 -11.47
N GLY A 183 -13.14 3.28 -10.56
CA GLY A 183 -12.78 4.68 -10.77
C GLY A 183 -11.73 4.87 -11.86
N TYR A 184 -10.68 4.06 -11.81
CA TYR A 184 -9.55 4.10 -12.75
C TYR A 184 -9.08 2.69 -13.09
N ARG A 185 -8.41 2.51 -14.25
CA ARG A 185 -7.91 1.20 -14.66
C ARG A 185 -6.74 1.26 -15.63
N ASN A 186 -6.02 0.13 -15.73
CA ASN A 186 -4.93 -0.07 -16.68
C ASN A 186 -3.86 1.04 -16.58
N ILE A 187 -3.24 1.13 -15.42
CA ILE A 187 -2.29 2.20 -15.10
C ILE A 187 -0.91 1.59 -14.93
N THR A 188 0.07 2.11 -15.66
CA THR A 188 1.47 1.75 -15.47
C THR A 188 2.31 2.98 -15.21
N ILE A 189 3.15 2.92 -14.16
CA ILE A 189 4.19 3.91 -13.88
C ILE A 189 5.51 3.16 -13.88
N ASP A 190 6.42 3.50 -14.79
CA ASP A 190 7.64 2.78 -15.03
C ASP A 190 8.86 3.70 -15.06
N GLY A 191 9.79 3.45 -14.15
CA GLY A 191 11.05 4.14 -14.09
C GLY A 191 11.02 5.54 -13.49
N GLY A 192 12.17 6.18 -13.54
CA GLY A 192 12.42 7.51 -13.02
C GLY A 192 12.81 7.56 -11.55
N ILE A 193 13.52 8.62 -11.20
CA ILE A 193 13.81 9.00 -9.82
C ILE A 193 12.82 10.09 -9.43
N TRP A 194 12.00 9.83 -8.42
CA TRP A 194 10.97 10.74 -7.92
C TRP A 194 11.35 11.20 -6.53
N ASP A 195 11.93 12.41 -6.47
CA ASP A 195 12.41 12.99 -5.22
C ASP A 195 11.32 13.86 -4.59
N SER A 196 10.76 13.36 -3.49
CA SER A 196 9.82 14.12 -2.66
C SER A 196 10.44 15.36 -2.02
N ASN A 197 11.77 15.42 -1.95
CA ASN A 197 12.56 16.57 -1.54
C ASN A 197 11.94 17.32 -0.35
N TYR A 198 11.80 16.67 0.79
CA TYR A 198 11.23 17.29 1.99
C TYR A 198 11.95 18.58 2.40
N GLU A 199 13.18 18.79 1.95
CA GLU A 199 13.96 19.99 2.28
C GLU A 199 13.33 21.28 1.71
N CYS A 200 12.65 21.21 0.57
CA CYS A 200 11.97 22.36 -0.01
C CYS A 200 10.71 22.78 0.76
N VAL A 201 10.20 21.96 1.69
CA VAL A 201 8.98 22.25 2.44
C VAL A 201 9.26 23.24 3.56
N GLU A 202 8.58 24.39 3.58
CA GLU A 202 8.77 25.44 4.57
C GLU A 202 8.34 25.00 5.98
N ASP A 203 7.18 24.36 6.10
CA ASP A 203 6.62 23.91 7.38
C ASP A 203 6.79 22.39 7.57
N LYS A 204 8.03 21.91 7.63
CA LYS A 204 8.30 20.47 7.88
C LYS A 204 7.76 20.01 9.24
N GLY A 205 7.87 20.85 10.26
CA GLY A 205 7.45 20.55 11.64
C GLY A 205 5.94 20.54 11.86
N GLY A 206 5.17 21.28 11.09
CA GLY A 206 3.73 21.43 11.22
C GLY A 206 2.93 20.13 10.90
N PRO A 207 1.61 20.15 11.07
CA PRO A 207 0.77 18.97 10.94
C PRO A 207 0.82 18.37 9.53
N GLY A 208 0.67 17.02 9.48
CA GLY A 208 0.64 16.25 8.25
C GLY A 208 1.99 16.14 7.53
N GLY A 209 2.06 15.18 6.65
CA GLY A 209 3.08 14.97 5.63
C GLY A 209 2.48 15.13 4.24
N PHE A 210 3.14 14.59 3.23
CA PHE A 210 2.54 14.44 1.90
C PHE A 210 2.93 13.09 1.30
N VAL A 211 2.04 12.55 0.49
CA VAL A 211 2.22 11.28 -0.20
C VAL A 211 2.96 11.49 -1.52
N GLY A 212 3.87 10.60 -1.87
CA GLY A 212 4.48 10.59 -3.19
C GLY A 212 3.42 10.31 -4.26
N PHE A 213 3.02 9.04 -4.41
CA PHE A 213 1.96 8.63 -5.33
C PHE A 213 0.74 8.16 -4.55
N ARG A 214 -0.43 8.70 -4.88
CA ARG A 214 -1.70 8.33 -4.28
C ARG A 214 -2.65 7.75 -5.32
N ILE A 215 -2.99 6.46 -5.16
CA ILE A 215 -3.77 5.68 -6.11
C ILE A 215 -5.01 5.12 -5.41
N GLY A 216 -6.19 5.54 -5.84
CA GLY A 216 -7.44 5.12 -5.23
C GLY A 216 -8.51 4.73 -6.24
N HIS A 217 -9.43 3.83 -5.84
CA HIS A 217 -10.52 3.34 -6.66
C HIS A 217 -10.06 2.84 -8.04
N ALA A 218 -9.07 1.95 -8.06
CA ALA A 218 -8.44 1.53 -9.30
C ALA A 218 -8.32 0.02 -9.45
N THR A 219 -8.22 -0.45 -10.69
CA THR A 219 -7.89 -1.83 -11.02
C THR A 219 -6.78 -1.90 -12.07
N ASN A 220 -6.02 -3.00 -12.09
CA ASN A 220 -4.90 -3.24 -13.01
C ASN A 220 -3.86 -2.11 -12.94
N VAL A 221 -3.14 -2.03 -11.83
CA VAL A 221 -2.14 -1.01 -11.54
C VAL A 221 -0.75 -1.63 -11.47
N THR A 222 0.20 -1.10 -12.22
CA THR A 222 1.61 -1.49 -12.16
C THR A 222 2.48 -0.29 -11.81
N VAL A 223 3.30 -0.42 -10.76
CA VAL A 223 4.37 0.53 -10.43
C VAL A 223 5.67 -0.23 -10.43
N LYS A 224 6.56 0.07 -11.37
CA LYS A 224 7.79 -0.70 -11.56
C LYS A 224 9.00 0.15 -11.83
N ASN A 225 10.17 -0.32 -11.37
CA ASN A 225 11.48 0.31 -11.62
C ASN A 225 11.59 1.77 -11.14
N VAL A 226 10.73 2.19 -10.24
CA VAL A 226 10.67 3.57 -9.72
C VAL A 226 11.59 3.71 -8.52
N THR A 227 12.40 4.77 -8.49
CA THR A 227 13.15 5.17 -7.31
C THR A 227 12.46 6.34 -6.62
N PHE A 228 11.99 6.11 -5.40
CA PHE A 228 11.38 7.12 -4.54
C PHE A 228 12.37 7.64 -3.51
N LEU A 229 12.51 8.96 -3.39
CA LEU A 229 13.47 9.59 -2.47
C LEU A 229 12.80 10.56 -1.51
N ASN A 230 13.36 10.66 -0.29
CA ASN A 230 13.21 11.78 0.65
C ASN A 230 11.77 12.09 1.09
N ASN A 231 11.08 11.12 1.70
CA ASN A 231 9.71 11.29 2.19
C ASN A 231 9.59 12.24 3.40
N LEU A 232 8.48 12.99 3.49
CA LEU A 232 8.13 13.83 4.62
C LEU A 232 6.90 13.28 5.36
N LYS A 233 7.10 12.59 6.48
CA LYS A 233 6.04 12.20 7.45
C LYS A 233 4.84 11.45 6.87
N SER A 234 4.98 10.75 5.74
CA SER A 234 3.88 10.06 5.08
C SER A 234 4.40 8.88 4.24
N HIS A 235 3.76 8.55 3.16
CA HIS A 235 4.02 7.39 2.32
C HIS A 235 4.65 7.80 0.99
N PHE A 236 5.51 6.94 0.43
CA PHE A 236 5.93 7.11 -0.97
C PHE A 236 4.83 6.66 -1.92
N LEU A 237 4.18 5.55 -1.59
CA LEU A 237 3.08 4.99 -2.38
C LEU A 237 1.93 4.60 -1.45
N GLU A 238 0.76 5.19 -1.66
CA GLU A 238 -0.44 4.93 -0.90
C GLU A 238 -1.55 4.44 -1.84
N LEU A 239 -2.11 3.26 -1.53
CA LEU A 239 -3.15 2.60 -2.31
C LEU A 239 -4.39 2.39 -1.43
N ALA A 240 -5.58 2.75 -1.93
CA ALA A 240 -6.84 2.47 -1.26
C ALA A 240 -7.93 2.10 -2.26
N GLY A 241 -8.66 1.00 -1.99
CA GLY A 241 -9.64 0.50 -2.95
C GLY A 241 -8.99 0.14 -4.29
N VAL A 242 -7.86 -0.57 -4.26
CA VAL A 242 -7.13 -0.98 -5.47
C VAL A 242 -7.19 -2.50 -5.60
N LYS A 243 -7.49 -2.97 -6.79
CA LYS A 243 -7.53 -4.39 -7.13
C LYS A 243 -6.57 -4.72 -8.27
N ASN A 244 -5.92 -5.89 -8.20
CA ASN A 244 -4.95 -6.33 -9.19
C ASN A 244 -3.82 -5.31 -9.39
N ALA A 245 -2.94 -5.18 -8.39
CA ALA A 245 -1.79 -4.29 -8.50
C ALA A 245 -0.47 -5.04 -8.30
N GLU A 246 0.54 -4.60 -9.03
CA GLU A 246 1.92 -5.07 -8.88
C GLU A 246 2.86 -3.89 -8.62
N ILE A 247 3.65 -3.98 -7.55
CA ILE A 247 4.73 -3.06 -7.22
C ILE A 247 6.04 -3.85 -7.25
N THR A 248 6.91 -3.61 -8.24
CA THR A 248 8.07 -4.45 -8.49
C THR A 248 9.31 -3.66 -8.92
N GLY A 249 10.50 -4.11 -8.47
CA GLY A 249 11.77 -3.51 -8.87
C GLY A 249 11.96 -2.06 -8.41
N CYS A 250 11.17 -1.59 -7.46
CA CYS A 250 11.22 -0.21 -6.95
C CYS A 250 12.24 -0.07 -5.82
N THR A 251 12.77 1.14 -5.68
CA THR A 251 13.64 1.54 -4.56
C THR A 251 12.99 2.66 -3.76
N PHE A 252 12.94 2.50 -2.45
CA PHE A 252 12.42 3.48 -1.50
C PHE A 252 13.56 3.89 -0.57
N ARG A 253 13.93 5.19 -0.54
CA ARG A 253 15.08 5.65 0.24
C ARG A 253 14.89 7.06 0.79
N GLY A 254 15.31 7.23 2.05
CA GLY A 254 15.36 8.54 2.72
C GLY A 254 14.02 8.99 3.29
N TYR A 255 14.06 9.57 4.47
CA TYR A 255 12.91 10.18 5.16
C TYR A 255 13.38 11.30 6.09
N TRP A 256 12.48 12.19 6.48
CA TRP A 256 12.80 13.23 7.43
C TRP A 256 12.97 12.67 8.84
N LYS A 257 14.22 12.61 9.32
CA LYS A 257 14.61 11.87 10.54
C LYS A 257 14.19 12.53 11.86
N GLU A 258 13.87 13.81 11.85
CA GLU A 258 13.44 14.55 13.04
C GLU A 258 12.01 14.16 13.48
N PHE A 259 11.22 13.59 12.60
CA PHE A 259 9.89 13.11 12.93
C PHE A 259 9.95 11.72 13.56
N THR A 260 9.32 11.59 14.74
CA THR A 260 9.33 10.34 15.53
C THR A 260 7.96 9.66 15.62
N GLY A 261 6.91 10.29 15.08
CA GLY A 261 5.56 9.71 15.05
C GLY A 261 5.42 8.50 14.12
N GLY A 262 4.31 7.77 14.24
CA GLY A 262 3.98 6.61 13.39
C GLY A 262 3.48 7.01 11.99
N GLY A 263 3.10 6.00 11.18
CA GLY A 263 2.39 6.24 9.93
C GLY A 263 3.25 6.66 8.76
N GLN A 264 4.43 6.08 8.60
CA GLN A 264 5.35 6.38 7.51
C GLN A 264 5.83 5.11 6.80
N GLU A 265 4.94 4.18 6.53
CA GLU A 265 5.23 3.05 5.67
C GLU A 265 5.52 3.55 4.25
N CYS A 266 6.57 3.01 3.61
CA CYS A 266 6.88 3.36 2.23
C CYS A 266 5.73 3.02 1.30
N ILE A 267 5.20 1.77 1.42
CA ILE A 267 3.99 1.32 0.72
C ILE A 267 2.89 1.13 1.76
N GLN A 268 1.83 1.90 1.59
CA GLN A 268 0.66 1.87 2.45
C GLN A 268 -0.54 1.30 1.70
N LEU A 269 -1.15 0.24 2.26
CA LEU A 269 -2.42 -0.30 1.78
C LEU A 269 -3.53 0.15 2.74
N ASP A 270 -4.50 0.89 2.23
CA ASP A 270 -5.57 1.48 3.02
C ASP A 270 -6.97 1.20 2.46
N ALA A 271 -7.97 1.62 3.20
CA ALA A 271 -9.37 1.65 2.76
C ALA A 271 -9.78 3.07 2.36
N CYS A 272 -10.69 3.18 1.39
CA CYS A 272 -11.27 4.46 0.97
C CYS A 272 -12.17 5.05 2.05
N MET A 273 -11.58 5.76 3.00
CA MET A 273 -12.22 6.37 4.17
C MET A 273 -11.84 7.85 4.32
N PRO A 274 -12.71 8.72 4.89
CA PRO A 274 -12.49 10.17 4.91
C PRO A 274 -11.19 10.63 5.60
N ARG A 275 -10.82 9.96 6.70
CA ARG A 275 -9.65 10.33 7.51
C ARG A 275 -8.37 9.66 7.06
N ILE A 276 -8.49 8.51 6.43
CA ILE A 276 -7.37 7.67 6.04
C ILE A 276 -6.91 8.03 4.63
N PHE A 277 -7.86 8.11 3.68
CA PHE A 277 -7.56 8.36 2.27
C PHE A 277 -8.38 9.54 1.74
N PRO A 278 -8.11 10.77 2.22
CA PRO A 278 -8.89 11.94 1.83
C PRO A 278 -8.70 12.30 0.35
N GLY A 279 -9.74 12.87 -0.25
CA GLY A 279 -9.69 13.37 -1.63
C GLY A 279 -10.03 12.34 -2.71
N TYR A 280 -10.60 11.17 -2.32
CA TYR A 280 -11.11 10.14 -3.24
C TYR A 280 -12.52 9.73 -2.83
N LEU A 281 -13.51 10.37 -3.42
CA LEU A 281 -14.92 10.03 -3.21
C LEU A 281 -15.38 8.99 -4.24
N PRO A 282 -16.31 8.09 -3.85
CA PRO A 282 -16.99 7.96 -2.56
C PRO A 282 -16.10 7.33 -1.48
N TYR A 283 -16.36 7.63 -0.21
CA TYR A 283 -15.74 6.94 0.91
C TYR A 283 -16.54 5.67 1.25
N ASP A 284 -16.42 4.65 0.42
CA ASP A 284 -17.22 3.43 0.45
C ASP A 284 -16.57 2.29 1.24
N GLY A 285 -15.42 2.54 1.83
CA GLY A 285 -14.66 1.57 2.58
C GLY A 285 -14.06 0.47 1.70
N SER A 286 -13.86 0.69 0.41
CA SER A 286 -13.17 -0.25 -0.48
C SER A 286 -11.73 -0.44 -0.02
N VAL A 287 -11.29 -1.68 0.09
CA VAL A 287 -9.96 -2.12 0.52
C VAL A 287 -9.11 -2.57 -0.66
N CYS A 288 -7.82 -2.85 -0.43
CA CYS A 288 -6.96 -3.42 -1.47
C CYS A 288 -7.14 -4.94 -1.57
N GLU A 289 -7.10 -5.47 -2.81
CA GLU A 289 -7.28 -6.90 -3.11
C GLU A 289 -6.36 -7.33 -4.28
N ASN A 290 -5.79 -8.53 -4.22
CA ASN A 290 -4.87 -9.07 -5.24
C ASN A 290 -3.67 -8.15 -5.47
N ILE A 291 -2.86 -7.90 -4.44
CA ILE A 291 -1.70 -7.01 -4.51
C ILE A 291 -0.41 -7.84 -4.44
N VAL A 292 0.50 -7.61 -5.37
CA VAL A 292 1.84 -8.19 -5.39
C VAL A 292 2.88 -7.11 -5.16
N ILE A 293 3.68 -7.26 -4.10
CA ILE A 293 4.80 -6.38 -3.77
C ILE A 293 6.06 -7.23 -3.75
N LYS A 294 6.86 -7.15 -4.81
CA LYS A 294 8.01 -8.06 -4.98
C LYS A 294 9.26 -7.37 -5.50
N ASP A 295 10.40 -7.94 -5.20
CA ASP A 295 11.71 -7.53 -5.75
C ASP A 295 12.04 -6.06 -5.51
N ASN A 296 11.52 -5.44 -4.43
CA ASN A 296 11.76 -4.04 -4.09
C ASN A 296 12.85 -3.89 -3.04
N THR A 297 13.48 -2.72 -3.01
CA THR A 297 14.49 -2.33 -2.02
C THR A 297 13.97 -1.18 -1.16
N PHE A 298 14.04 -1.36 0.17
CA PHE A 298 13.73 -0.35 1.17
C PHE A 298 15.01 -0.07 1.96
N GLU A 299 15.52 1.16 1.87
CA GLU A 299 16.81 1.52 2.44
C GLU A 299 16.74 2.87 3.16
N ASP A 300 17.27 2.94 4.38
CA ASP A 300 17.26 4.17 5.19
C ASP A 300 15.87 4.83 5.27
N VAL A 301 14.83 4.06 5.54
CA VAL A 301 13.45 4.53 5.64
C VAL A 301 12.85 4.31 7.04
N PHE A 302 11.71 4.91 7.31
CA PHE A 302 11.07 4.80 8.61
C PHE A 302 10.44 3.42 8.83
N ALA A 303 9.56 2.99 7.91
CA ALA A 303 8.93 1.66 7.88
C ALA A 303 8.72 1.20 6.44
N GLY A 304 8.55 -0.10 6.22
CA GLY A 304 8.48 -0.67 4.88
C GLY A 304 7.06 -0.72 4.32
N ILE A 305 6.33 -1.80 4.55
CA ILE A 305 5.01 -2.08 3.99
C ILE A 305 4.00 -2.23 5.13
N GLY A 306 2.81 -1.63 5.02
CA GLY A 306 1.79 -1.79 6.05
C GLY A 306 0.44 -1.17 5.76
N SER A 307 -0.41 -1.14 6.78
CA SER A 307 -1.75 -0.55 6.78
C SER A 307 -2.00 0.19 8.09
N HIS A 308 -2.76 1.29 8.03
CA HIS A 308 -3.22 2.00 9.22
C HIS A 308 -4.73 1.84 9.46
N SER A 309 -5.46 1.36 8.47
CA SER A 309 -6.90 1.22 8.54
C SER A 309 -7.32 -0.23 8.64
N MET A 310 -8.45 -0.43 9.30
CA MET A 310 -9.09 -1.72 9.43
C MET A 310 -10.58 -1.55 9.20
N MET A 311 -11.11 -2.24 8.19
CA MET A 311 -12.54 -2.36 7.96
C MET A 311 -13.03 -3.66 8.56
N PHE A 312 -14.05 -3.60 9.40
CA PHE A 312 -14.45 -4.72 10.26
C PHE A 312 -14.82 -5.99 9.48
N ASP A 313 -15.44 -5.94 8.36
CA ASP A 313 -15.84 -7.11 7.56
C ASP A 313 -15.22 -7.11 6.15
N LYS A 314 -14.20 -6.28 5.94
CA LYS A 314 -13.51 -6.13 4.65
C LYS A 314 -11.99 -6.19 4.87
N PRO A 315 -11.38 -7.38 5.01
CA PRO A 315 -9.93 -7.49 5.08
C PRO A 315 -9.28 -7.18 3.74
N TYR A 316 -8.02 -6.76 3.76
CA TYR A 316 -7.17 -6.75 2.57
C TYR A 316 -6.89 -8.21 2.17
N LYS A 317 -7.16 -8.59 0.91
CA LYS A 317 -7.14 -10.01 0.49
C LYS A 317 -6.13 -10.27 -0.59
N ASN A 318 -5.61 -11.51 -0.57
CA ASN A 318 -4.68 -12.02 -1.59
C ASN A 318 -3.48 -11.08 -1.78
N ILE A 319 -2.75 -10.84 -0.70
CA ILE A 319 -1.57 -9.97 -0.71
C ILE A 319 -0.32 -10.85 -0.75
N THR A 320 0.55 -10.63 -1.73
CA THR A 320 1.85 -11.30 -1.83
C THR A 320 2.96 -10.29 -1.60
N ILE A 321 3.82 -10.54 -0.61
CA ILE A 321 5.00 -9.72 -0.31
C ILE A 321 6.21 -10.65 -0.40
N SER A 322 6.99 -10.54 -1.49
CA SER A 322 8.03 -11.53 -1.77
C SER A 322 9.33 -10.92 -2.29
N ASN A 323 10.45 -11.53 -1.91
CA ASN A 323 11.79 -11.19 -2.40
C ASN A 323 12.18 -9.71 -2.22
N ASN A 324 11.57 -9.00 -1.27
CA ASN A 324 11.93 -7.62 -0.99
C ASN A 324 13.14 -7.58 -0.04
N ARG A 325 13.94 -6.54 -0.19
CA ARG A 325 15.10 -6.26 0.66
C ARG A 325 14.82 -5.04 1.54
N PHE A 326 14.86 -5.22 2.86
CA PHE A 326 14.71 -4.17 3.86
C PHE A 326 16.05 -3.97 4.58
N ASN A 327 16.59 -2.77 4.51
CA ASN A 327 17.88 -2.44 5.12
C ASN A 327 17.83 -1.10 5.84
N ASN A 328 18.21 -1.09 7.11
CA ASN A 328 18.29 0.11 7.95
C ASN A 328 16.93 0.84 8.08
N LEU A 329 15.91 0.13 8.58
CA LEU A 329 14.59 0.70 8.86
C LEU A 329 14.47 1.06 10.34
N LYS A 330 13.98 2.26 10.64
CA LYS A 330 13.79 2.72 12.01
C LYS A 330 12.72 1.91 12.75
N LYS A 331 11.68 1.48 12.05
CA LYS A 331 10.56 0.70 12.58
C LYS A 331 10.43 -0.63 11.82
N ARG A 332 9.23 -1.14 11.66
CA ARG A 332 8.90 -2.44 11.07
C ARG A 332 9.21 -2.52 9.57
N ALA A 333 9.65 -3.70 9.12
CA ALA A 333 9.73 -4.01 7.70
C ALA A 333 8.34 -4.23 7.10
N ILE A 334 7.50 -5.06 7.74
CA ILE A 334 6.18 -5.43 7.25
C ILE A 334 5.17 -5.45 8.41
N TRP A 335 4.01 -4.85 8.20
CA TRP A 335 2.90 -4.84 9.15
C TRP A 335 1.57 -5.17 8.48
N CYS A 336 1.11 -6.41 8.65
CA CYS A 336 -0.12 -6.92 8.04
C CYS A 336 -1.33 -6.69 8.94
N LEU A 337 -1.77 -5.44 9.08
CA LEU A 337 -3.00 -5.12 9.80
C LEU A 337 -4.22 -5.44 8.93
N ASN A 338 -5.10 -6.32 9.40
CA ASN A 338 -6.34 -6.72 8.71
C ASN A 338 -6.13 -7.42 7.35
N TYR A 339 -5.02 -8.15 7.18
CA TYR A 339 -4.73 -8.91 5.96
C TYR A 339 -5.29 -10.32 6.06
N GLN A 340 -5.80 -10.85 4.95
CA GLN A 340 -6.29 -12.21 4.78
C GLN A 340 -5.71 -12.82 3.50
N ASP A 341 -5.51 -14.14 3.49
CA ASP A 341 -4.96 -14.87 2.34
C ASP A 341 -3.67 -14.22 1.82
N THR A 342 -2.72 -14.04 2.76
CA THR A 342 -1.49 -13.28 2.52
C THR A 342 -0.28 -14.21 2.55
N VAL A 343 0.61 -14.04 1.58
CA VAL A 343 1.88 -14.75 1.48
C VAL A 343 3.04 -13.79 1.67
N VAL A 344 3.90 -14.07 2.65
CA VAL A 344 5.14 -13.30 2.89
C VAL A 344 6.32 -14.29 2.79
N THR A 345 7.16 -14.16 1.77
CA THR A 345 8.21 -15.15 1.48
C THR A 345 9.44 -14.53 0.80
N GLY A 346 10.63 -15.10 1.03
CA GLY A 346 11.87 -14.71 0.36
C GLY A 346 12.35 -13.29 0.66
N ASN A 347 11.78 -12.59 1.66
CA ASN A 347 12.19 -11.25 2.01
C ASN A 347 13.43 -11.28 2.90
N THR A 348 14.40 -10.37 2.66
CA THR A 348 15.58 -10.19 3.51
C THR A 348 15.45 -8.92 4.34
N MET A 349 15.84 -9.00 5.63
CA MET A 349 15.69 -7.91 6.58
C MET A 349 16.98 -7.74 7.38
N THR A 350 17.65 -6.59 7.22
CA THR A 350 18.91 -6.25 7.91
C THR A 350 18.74 -4.92 8.64
N ASN A 351 19.13 -4.86 9.91
CA ASN A 351 19.06 -3.65 10.72
C ASN A 351 17.67 -2.97 10.67
N VAL A 352 16.64 -3.71 11.09
CA VAL A 352 15.25 -3.21 11.14
C VAL A 352 14.77 -3.16 12.60
N GLY A 353 14.01 -2.12 12.97
CA GLY A 353 13.48 -1.94 14.32
C GLY A 353 12.41 -2.97 14.72
N GLY A 354 11.76 -3.61 13.75
CA GLY A 354 10.84 -4.73 13.92
C GLY A 354 10.73 -5.53 12.63
N LEU A 355 10.66 -6.86 12.73
CA LEU A 355 10.72 -7.73 11.55
C LEU A 355 9.38 -7.77 10.81
N PHE A 356 8.44 -8.48 11.39
CA PHE A 356 7.15 -8.76 10.80
C PHE A 356 6.10 -8.86 11.90
N ILE A 357 4.98 -8.20 11.73
CA ILE A 357 3.87 -8.26 12.68
C ILE A 357 2.61 -8.67 11.93
N PRO A 358 2.21 -9.95 12.01
CA PRO A 358 0.90 -10.36 11.55
C PRO A 358 -0.12 -9.98 12.63
N GLU A 359 -0.93 -8.97 12.40
CA GLU A 359 -2.11 -8.72 13.23
C GLU A 359 -3.31 -9.43 12.61
N MET A 360 -3.57 -10.63 13.13
CA MET A 360 -4.77 -11.39 12.78
C MET A 360 -6.00 -10.87 13.53
N HIS A 361 -7.17 -11.02 12.92
CA HIS A 361 -8.51 -10.71 13.46
C HIS A 361 -8.89 -11.48 14.75
N ILE A 362 -8.05 -11.58 15.75
CA ILE A 362 -8.39 -12.20 17.03
C ILE A 362 -9.53 -11.44 17.72
N LEU A 363 -9.64 -10.13 17.52
CA LEU A 363 -10.67 -9.30 18.15
C LEU A 363 -12.10 -9.59 17.65
N SER A 364 -12.31 -10.03 16.42
CA SER A 364 -13.65 -10.33 15.91
C SER A 364 -14.20 -11.65 16.49
N ALA A 365 -13.37 -12.67 16.59
CA ALA A 365 -13.73 -13.95 17.20
C ALA A 365 -13.93 -13.77 18.71
N VAL A 366 -13.06 -13.04 19.39
CA VAL A 366 -13.17 -12.76 20.85
C VAL A 366 -14.38 -11.87 21.14
N ARG A 367 -14.68 -10.83 20.38
CA ARG A 367 -15.89 -10.02 20.55
C ARG A 367 -17.17 -10.81 20.27
N LYS A 368 -17.17 -11.69 19.27
CA LYS A 368 -18.33 -12.56 18.97
C LYS A 368 -18.53 -13.60 20.07
N TYR A 369 -17.43 -14.13 20.63
CA TYR A 369 -17.47 -15.03 21.78
C TYR A 369 -17.96 -14.31 23.04
N LEU A 370 -17.40 -13.14 23.38
CA LEU A 370 -17.82 -12.34 24.53
C LEU A 370 -19.26 -11.84 24.41
N ARG A 371 -19.77 -11.49 23.22
CA ARG A 371 -21.19 -11.14 23.04
C ARG A 371 -22.13 -12.34 23.24
N ARG A 372 -21.71 -13.55 22.86
CA ARG A 372 -22.47 -14.77 23.13
C ARG A 372 -22.52 -15.08 24.62
N GLU A 373 -21.39 -15.00 25.33
CA GLU A 373 -21.30 -15.25 26.77
C GLU A 373 -22.11 -14.22 27.58
N ILE A 374 -22.04 -12.93 27.22
CA ILE A 374 -22.80 -11.87 27.91
C ILE A 374 -24.31 -11.98 27.63
N SER A 375 -24.72 -12.44 26.47
CA SER A 375 -26.14 -12.65 26.16
C SER A 375 -26.74 -13.88 26.85
N THR A 376 -25.92 -14.88 27.19
CA THR A 376 -26.34 -16.08 27.93
C THR A 376 -26.35 -15.89 29.44
N GLN A 377 -25.67 -14.89 29.99
CA GLN A 377 -25.67 -14.62 31.44
C GLN A 377 -26.77 -13.64 31.90
N ARG A 378 -27.66 -13.19 31.02
CA ARG A 378 -28.82 -12.31 31.40
C ARG A 378 -30.12 -13.04 31.63
N ILE A 379 -30.12 -14.34 31.86
CA ILE A 379 -31.27 -15.09 32.31
C ILE A 379 -30.86 -15.88 33.55
N PHE A 380 -30.85 -15.18 34.69
CA PHE A 380 -31.18 -15.74 36.02
C PHE A 380 -31.41 -14.57 36.96
#